data_a8b177e58e1db070d77b2f30370f7bc2
#
_entry.id   a8b177e58e1db070d77b2f30370f7bc2
#
_cell.length_a   1.000
_cell.length_b   1.000
_cell.length_c   1.000
_cell.angle_alpha   90.00
_cell.angle_beta   90.00
_cell.angle_gamma   90.00
#
_symmetry.space_group_name_H-M   'P 1'
#
loop_
_entity.id
_entity.type
_entity.pdbx_description
1 polymer ?
#
loop_
_entity_poly.entity_id
_entity_poly.type
_entity_poly.pdbx_seq_one_letter_code
_entity_poly.pdbx_strand_id
1 'polypeptide(L)'
;MAEQNDKGLLQIEFLDENGIACSRLELTPDGLFRAKGGARFGNLLKYEPGKTYKVEVELSVANRMVIVYVDGKKVGQRMFFAPVPAIERVMFRTGAQRTYPTVDTPADWYGILPNAGEQEPLCTYRIAHFKTASADKDAGAAFLKYKDFKPYVDYFNSMEDENIAQAIPNARASQWMEENIPLFECSQKNFEEMYYYRWWTLRKHIKETPVGYGMTEFLVNRSYADKYNLIACAIGHHIYESRWLRNPEYLNQIIHTWYRGNEGGPMAKMTKFSSWNADAVLGRYMVDGNKEFLLDMVKDLEAEYARWEKTNRLPNGLYWQGDVQDGMEESISGGRRKQYARPTINSYMYGNAKALSLIGIMTGDEAWP
;
A
#
# COMPACT_ATOMS: atom_id res chain seq x y z
N MET A 1 -3.26 4.22 -17.41
CA MET A 1 -2.90 5.61 -17.74
C MET A 1 -1.55 5.94 -17.15
N ALA A 2 -0.65 6.52 -17.91
CA ALA A 2 0.58 7.15 -17.40
C ALA A 2 0.36 8.67 -17.39
N GLU A 3 0.78 9.36 -16.34
CA GLU A 3 0.66 10.82 -16.29
C GLU A 3 1.78 11.54 -17.05
N GLN A 4 2.84 10.80 -17.40
CA GLN A 4 4.02 11.28 -18.14
C GLN A 4 4.44 10.29 -19.23
N ASN A 5 5.26 10.74 -20.19
CA ASN A 5 5.84 9.91 -21.25
C ASN A 5 7.30 10.29 -21.56
N ASP A 6 7.95 11.04 -20.69
CA ASP A 6 9.32 11.53 -20.80
C ASP A 6 10.23 11.04 -19.68
N LYS A 7 9.69 10.24 -18.75
CA LYS A 7 10.40 9.68 -17.61
C LYS A 7 9.68 8.45 -17.06
N GLY A 8 10.39 7.69 -16.24
CA GLY A 8 9.88 6.50 -15.58
C GLY A 8 9.76 5.29 -16.51
N LEU A 9 9.79 4.13 -15.94
CA LEU A 9 9.61 2.84 -16.63
C LEU A 9 8.58 2.03 -15.86
N LEU A 10 7.42 1.74 -16.48
CA LEU A 10 6.48 0.75 -15.97
C LEU A 10 6.70 -0.56 -16.70
N GLN A 11 6.88 -1.63 -15.94
CA GLN A 11 6.97 -3.00 -16.44
C GLN A 11 5.75 -3.79 -16.00
N ILE A 12 5.18 -4.55 -16.92
CA ILE A 12 4.11 -5.52 -16.67
C ILE A 12 4.68 -6.87 -17.04
N GLU A 13 4.90 -7.73 -16.05
CA GLU A 13 5.54 -9.02 -16.24
C GLU A 13 4.55 -10.16 -15.98
N PHE A 14 4.62 -11.20 -16.80
CA PHE A 14 3.84 -12.42 -16.69
C PHE A 14 4.76 -13.55 -16.27
N LEU A 15 4.51 -14.14 -15.09
CA LEU A 15 5.44 -15.00 -14.39
C LEU A 15 4.81 -16.34 -14.03
N ASP A 16 5.67 -17.36 -13.88
CA ASP A 16 5.30 -18.62 -13.27
C ASP A 16 5.35 -18.58 -11.73
N GLU A 17 5.15 -19.74 -11.10
CA GLU A 17 5.20 -19.89 -9.64
C GLU A 17 6.58 -19.57 -9.05
N ASN A 18 7.66 -19.75 -9.80
CA ASN A 18 9.04 -19.48 -9.41
C ASN A 18 9.46 -18.02 -9.66
N GLY A 19 8.56 -17.19 -10.20
CA GLY A 19 8.84 -15.81 -10.55
C GLY A 19 9.62 -15.63 -11.85
N ILE A 20 9.72 -16.67 -12.69
CA ILE A 20 10.33 -16.58 -14.02
C ILE A 20 9.38 -15.87 -14.96
N ALA A 21 9.82 -14.74 -15.51
CA ALA A 21 9.02 -13.99 -16.46
C ALA A 21 9.09 -14.63 -17.85
N CYS A 22 7.93 -14.94 -18.42
CA CYS A 22 7.83 -15.45 -19.80
C CYS A 22 7.63 -14.34 -20.83
N SER A 23 6.98 -13.25 -20.43
CA SER A 23 6.71 -12.09 -21.27
C SER A 23 6.74 -10.81 -20.44
N ARG A 24 7.02 -9.69 -21.11
CA ARG A 24 7.08 -8.36 -20.46
C ARG A 24 6.56 -7.31 -21.41
N LEU A 25 5.71 -6.43 -20.89
CA LEU A 25 5.30 -5.19 -21.53
C LEU A 25 5.91 -4.02 -20.78
N GLU A 26 6.20 -2.93 -21.48
CA GLU A 26 6.82 -1.74 -20.89
C GLU A 26 6.21 -0.45 -21.43
N LEU A 27 5.95 0.50 -20.52
CA LEU A 27 5.80 1.91 -20.86
C LEU A 27 7.12 2.59 -20.54
N THR A 28 7.81 3.07 -21.58
CA THR A 28 9.18 3.57 -21.49
C THR A 28 9.25 5.09 -21.34
N PRO A 29 10.37 5.64 -20.85
CA PRO A 29 10.52 7.09 -20.68
C PRO A 29 10.60 7.87 -22.01
N ASP A 30 10.73 7.21 -23.14
CA ASP A 30 10.67 7.80 -24.47
C ASP A 30 9.26 7.69 -25.12
N GLY A 31 8.25 7.44 -24.31
CA GLY A 31 6.85 7.44 -24.74
C GLY A 31 6.40 6.21 -25.53
N LEU A 32 7.14 5.10 -25.46
CA LEU A 32 6.82 3.89 -26.17
C LEU A 32 6.14 2.86 -25.27
N PHE A 33 5.06 2.27 -25.76
CA PHE A 33 4.53 1.02 -25.27
C PHE A 33 5.14 -0.10 -26.12
N ARG A 34 5.85 -1.03 -25.47
CA ARG A 34 6.56 -2.10 -26.15
C ARG A 34 6.40 -3.45 -25.47
N ALA A 35 6.63 -4.51 -26.23
CA ALA A 35 6.61 -5.89 -25.72
C ALA A 35 7.95 -6.58 -25.97
N LYS A 36 8.46 -7.30 -24.98
CA LYS A 36 9.64 -8.16 -25.12
C LYS A 36 9.25 -9.47 -25.79
N GLY A 37 9.99 -9.83 -26.85
CA GLY A 37 9.84 -11.12 -27.51
C GLY A 37 11.20 -11.71 -27.82
N GLY A 38 11.50 -12.90 -27.31
CA GLY A 38 12.85 -13.47 -27.40
C GLY A 38 13.88 -12.50 -26.79
N ALA A 39 14.94 -12.21 -27.52
CA ALA A 39 16.01 -11.30 -27.05
C ALA A 39 15.72 -9.80 -27.27
N ARG A 40 14.64 -9.42 -27.95
CA ARG A 40 14.40 -8.05 -28.39
C ARG A 40 13.04 -7.51 -27.94
N PHE A 41 12.99 -6.19 -27.74
CA PHE A 41 11.73 -5.46 -27.63
C PHE A 41 11.21 -5.06 -29.01
N GLY A 42 9.90 -5.09 -29.17
CA GLY A 42 9.21 -4.53 -30.31
C GLY A 42 8.19 -3.50 -29.90
N ASN A 43 8.25 -2.32 -30.53
CA ASN A 43 7.32 -1.25 -30.26
C ASN A 43 5.92 -1.64 -30.71
N LEU A 44 4.94 -1.36 -29.85
CA LEU A 44 3.51 -1.58 -30.11
C LEU A 44 2.85 -0.27 -30.57
N LEU A 45 3.03 0.79 -29.77
CA LEU A 45 2.54 2.14 -30.09
C LEU A 45 3.31 3.21 -29.30
N LYS A 46 3.14 4.48 -29.68
CA LYS A 46 3.47 5.61 -28.82
C LYS A 46 2.26 5.91 -27.92
N TYR A 47 2.50 6.04 -26.62
CA TYR A 47 1.43 6.40 -25.69
C TYR A 47 1.45 7.89 -25.36
N GLU A 48 0.29 8.43 -25.03
CA GLU A 48 0.08 9.84 -24.70
C GLU A 48 -0.10 9.98 -23.17
N PRO A 49 0.56 10.97 -22.52
CA PRO A 49 0.38 11.22 -21.10
C PRO A 49 -1.07 11.62 -20.81
N GLY A 50 -1.58 11.21 -19.65
CA GLY A 50 -2.95 11.49 -19.22
C GLY A 50 -4.05 10.68 -19.92
N LYS A 51 -3.71 9.92 -20.96
CA LYS A 51 -4.68 9.11 -21.70
C LYS A 51 -4.85 7.73 -21.08
N THR A 52 -6.10 7.30 -20.94
CA THR A 52 -6.44 5.96 -20.50
C THR A 52 -6.54 5.03 -21.70
N TYR A 53 -5.88 3.89 -21.63
CA TYR A 53 -5.92 2.84 -22.64
C TYR A 53 -6.53 1.57 -22.03
N LYS A 54 -7.43 0.92 -22.78
CA LYS A 54 -7.84 -0.45 -22.47
C LYS A 54 -6.83 -1.40 -23.09
N VAL A 55 -6.00 -2.02 -22.23
CA VAL A 55 -5.01 -3.01 -22.68
C VAL A 55 -5.54 -4.40 -22.39
N GLU A 56 -5.53 -5.25 -23.40
CA GLU A 56 -5.91 -6.65 -23.30
C GLU A 56 -4.73 -7.50 -23.79
N VAL A 57 -4.39 -8.52 -23.03
CA VAL A 57 -3.23 -9.37 -23.28
C VAL A 57 -3.68 -10.83 -23.29
N GLU A 58 -3.53 -11.49 -24.43
CA GLU A 58 -3.72 -12.93 -24.55
C GLU A 58 -2.39 -13.64 -24.44
N LEU A 59 -2.32 -14.61 -23.57
CA LEU A 59 -1.13 -15.41 -23.30
C LEU A 59 -1.44 -16.89 -23.57
N SER A 60 -0.63 -17.51 -24.42
CA SER A 60 -0.72 -18.94 -24.69
C SER A 60 0.58 -19.62 -24.29
N VAL A 61 0.54 -20.37 -23.19
CA VAL A 61 1.67 -21.17 -22.73
C VAL A 61 2.04 -22.25 -23.73
N ALA A 62 1.03 -22.95 -24.27
CA ALA A 62 1.22 -24.02 -25.26
C ALA A 62 1.94 -23.52 -26.53
N ASN A 63 1.56 -22.34 -27.01
CA ASN A 63 2.14 -21.74 -28.22
C ASN A 63 3.32 -20.80 -27.91
N ARG A 64 3.60 -20.56 -26.62
CA ARG A 64 4.61 -19.60 -26.13
C ARG A 64 4.47 -18.21 -26.77
N MET A 65 3.24 -17.71 -26.80
CA MET A 65 2.87 -16.48 -27.51
C MET A 65 2.16 -15.51 -26.59
N VAL A 66 2.46 -14.22 -26.79
CA VAL A 66 1.70 -13.10 -26.25
C VAL A 66 1.14 -12.27 -27.40
N ILE A 67 -0.15 -11.95 -27.33
CA ILE A 67 -0.84 -11.04 -28.25
C ILE A 67 -1.34 -9.86 -27.42
N VAL A 68 -1.13 -8.65 -27.91
CA VAL A 68 -1.52 -7.43 -27.23
C VAL A 68 -2.52 -6.66 -28.07
N TYR A 69 -3.61 -6.27 -27.41
CA TYR A 69 -4.63 -5.39 -27.99
C TYR A 69 -4.68 -4.09 -27.16
N VAL A 70 -4.89 -2.99 -27.84
CA VAL A 70 -5.12 -1.69 -27.22
C VAL A 70 -6.41 -1.11 -27.82
N ASP A 71 -7.35 -0.74 -26.96
CA ASP A 71 -8.66 -0.21 -27.34
C ASP A 71 -9.37 -1.10 -28.39
N GLY A 72 -9.26 -2.43 -28.19
CA GLY A 72 -9.86 -3.46 -29.03
C GLY A 72 -9.11 -3.76 -30.34
N LYS A 73 -7.98 -3.08 -30.61
CA LYS A 73 -7.16 -3.32 -31.82
C LYS A 73 -5.92 -4.11 -31.47
N LYS A 74 -5.62 -5.17 -32.23
CA LYS A 74 -4.36 -5.90 -32.13
C LYS A 74 -3.20 -4.98 -32.51
N VAL A 75 -2.29 -4.73 -31.56
CA VAL A 75 -1.13 -3.85 -31.75
C VAL A 75 0.18 -4.62 -31.87
N GLY A 76 0.19 -5.89 -31.45
CA GLY A 76 1.38 -6.72 -31.60
C GLY A 76 1.20 -8.15 -31.15
N GLN A 77 2.17 -8.97 -31.56
CA GLN A 77 2.30 -10.37 -31.18
C GLN A 77 3.79 -10.69 -31.01
N ARG A 78 4.14 -11.40 -29.94
CA ARG A 78 5.51 -11.78 -29.64
C ARG A 78 5.57 -13.20 -29.10
N MET A 79 6.72 -13.84 -29.28
CA MET A 79 7.02 -15.10 -28.59
C MET A 79 7.45 -14.83 -27.15
N PHE A 80 7.20 -15.78 -26.26
CA PHE A 80 7.79 -15.74 -24.92
C PHE A 80 9.32 -15.70 -25.02
N PHE A 81 9.97 -14.98 -24.10
CA PHE A 81 11.42 -14.96 -24.03
C PHE A 81 11.98 -16.02 -23.07
N ALA A 82 11.11 -16.63 -22.25
CA ALA A 82 11.44 -17.81 -21.46
C ALA A 82 10.27 -18.80 -21.47
N PRO A 83 10.52 -20.10 -21.48
CA PRO A 83 9.47 -21.10 -21.31
C PRO A 83 9.01 -21.14 -19.85
N VAL A 84 7.71 -21.25 -19.64
CA VAL A 84 7.09 -21.46 -18.31
C VAL A 84 6.02 -22.53 -18.42
N PRO A 85 5.79 -23.33 -17.36
CA PRO A 85 4.77 -24.39 -17.37
C PRO A 85 3.35 -23.82 -17.26
N ALA A 86 3.20 -22.68 -16.56
CA ALA A 86 1.95 -21.98 -16.35
C ALA A 86 2.22 -20.48 -16.16
N ILE A 87 1.18 -19.65 -16.17
CA ILE A 87 1.26 -18.25 -15.81
C ILE A 87 0.46 -18.08 -14.51
N GLU A 88 1.17 -17.80 -13.41
CA GLU A 88 0.63 -17.77 -12.07
C GLU A 88 0.50 -16.34 -11.53
N ARG A 89 1.28 -15.41 -12.09
CA ARG A 89 1.36 -14.04 -11.56
C ARG A 89 1.43 -13.01 -12.68
N VAL A 90 0.82 -11.87 -12.40
CA VAL A 90 1.06 -10.63 -13.15
C VAL A 90 1.68 -9.63 -12.19
N MET A 91 2.83 -9.08 -12.53
CA MET A 91 3.54 -8.13 -11.70
C MET A 91 3.63 -6.78 -12.40
N PHE A 92 3.28 -5.72 -11.67
CA PHE A 92 3.49 -4.33 -12.07
C PHE A 92 4.63 -3.76 -11.25
N ARG A 93 5.63 -3.22 -11.90
CA ARG A 93 6.77 -2.59 -11.22
C ARG A 93 7.28 -1.38 -11.97
N THR A 94 7.89 -0.46 -11.24
CA THR A 94 8.58 0.71 -11.76
C THR A 94 10.08 0.61 -11.44
N GLY A 95 10.91 1.35 -12.18
CA GLY A 95 12.35 1.39 -11.99
C GLY A 95 13.12 0.45 -12.92
N ALA A 96 14.35 0.11 -12.56
CA ALA A 96 15.25 -0.70 -13.38
C ALA A 96 14.68 -2.06 -13.76
N GLN A 97 15.05 -2.58 -14.92
CA GLN A 97 14.60 -3.89 -15.37
C GLN A 97 15.09 -5.00 -14.42
N ARG A 98 14.18 -5.89 -14.04
CA ARG A 98 14.53 -7.09 -13.29
C ARG A 98 15.26 -8.08 -14.20
N THR A 99 16.40 -8.56 -13.74
CA THR A 99 17.23 -9.52 -14.47
C THR A 99 16.92 -10.95 -14.06
N TYR A 100 16.61 -11.18 -12.79
CA TYR A 100 16.39 -12.50 -12.19
C TYR A 100 15.01 -12.58 -11.52
N PRO A 101 14.47 -13.80 -11.31
CA PRO A 101 15.02 -15.10 -11.71
C PRO A 101 14.89 -15.37 -13.22
N THR A 102 15.72 -16.28 -13.72
CA THR A 102 15.65 -16.84 -15.09
C THR A 102 15.53 -18.37 -15.00
N VAL A 103 15.31 -19.03 -16.14
CA VAL A 103 15.27 -20.50 -16.20
C VAL A 103 16.59 -21.12 -15.69
N ASP A 104 17.71 -20.48 -16.00
CA ASP A 104 19.04 -20.95 -15.61
C ASP A 104 19.45 -20.49 -14.21
N THR A 105 18.81 -19.46 -13.69
CA THR A 105 19.07 -18.90 -12.35
C THR A 105 17.74 -18.64 -11.65
N PRO A 106 17.12 -19.67 -11.07
CA PRO A 106 15.75 -19.60 -10.56
C PRO A 106 15.60 -18.76 -9.27
N ALA A 107 16.68 -18.48 -8.55
CA ALA A 107 16.61 -17.62 -7.35
C ALA A 107 16.82 -16.15 -7.72
N ASP A 108 15.96 -15.27 -7.20
CA ASP A 108 16.11 -13.81 -7.34
C ASP A 108 17.18 -13.25 -6.36
N TRP A 109 18.31 -13.91 -6.32
CA TRP A 109 19.44 -13.64 -5.41
C TRP A 109 20.17 -12.37 -5.77
N TYR A 110 20.16 -12.05 -7.05
CA TYR A 110 20.98 -11.02 -7.66
C TYR A 110 20.13 -9.91 -8.25
N GLY A 111 18.89 -9.74 -7.77
CA GLY A 111 18.13 -8.54 -8.10
C GLY A 111 18.99 -7.35 -7.76
N ILE A 112 19.54 -6.68 -8.77
CA ILE A 112 20.24 -5.42 -8.57
C ILE A 112 19.18 -4.45 -8.06
N LEU A 113 19.17 -4.24 -6.76
CA LEU A 113 18.46 -3.12 -6.20
C LEU A 113 19.15 -1.87 -6.74
N PRO A 114 18.39 -0.87 -7.22
CA PRO A 114 18.96 0.42 -7.55
C PRO A 114 19.81 0.88 -6.37
N ASN A 115 20.99 1.45 -6.63
CA ASN A 115 21.83 2.00 -5.59
C ASN A 115 20.98 2.93 -4.71
N ALA A 116 21.01 2.69 -3.40
CA ALA A 116 20.39 3.60 -2.45
C ALA A 116 21.08 4.97 -2.61
N GLY A 117 20.40 5.93 -3.26
CA GLY A 117 20.96 7.25 -3.56
C GLY A 117 20.71 7.75 -4.98
N GLU A 118 20.40 6.90 -5.94
CA GLU A 118 19.86 7.35 -7.22
C GLU A 118 18.38 7.67 -7.06
N GLN A 119 18.05 8.95 -7.03
CA GLN A 119 16.66 9.40 -7.10
C GLN A 119 16.15 9.23 -8.53
N GLU A 120 15.32 8.22 -8.74
CA GLU A 120 14.54 8.11 -9.96
C GLU A 120 13.50 9.25 -10.01
N PRO A 121 13.30 9.89 -11.17
CA PRO A 121 12.26 10.91 -11.29
C PRO A 121 10.90 10.38 -10.90
N LEU A 122 10.14 11.14 -10.12
CA LEU A 122 8.78 10.78 -9.76
C LEU A 122 7.92 10.58 -11.01
N CYS A 123 7.28 9.44 -11.10
CA CYS A 123 6.37 9.08 -12.18
C CYS A 123 5.13 8.40 -11.65
N THR A 124 3.98 8.62 -12.30
CA THR A 124 2.69 8.09 -11.87
C THR A 124 2.07 7.25 -12.97
N TYR A 125 1.71 6.02 -12.60
CA TYR A 125 0.94 5.11 -13.44
C TYR A 125 -0.32 4.69 -12.70
N ARG A 126 -1.48 4.80 -13.36
CA ARG A 126 -2.77 4.40 -12.80
C ARG A 126 -3.26 3.15 -13.52
N ILE A 127 -3.51 2.10 -12.75
CA ILE A 127 -4.04 0.83 -13.21
C ILE A 127 -5.44 0.68 -12.61
N ALA A 128 -6.46 0.55 -13.46
CA ALA A 128 -7.84 0.38 -13.03
C ALA A 128 -8.47 -0.82 -13.75
N HIS A 129 -9.45 -1.43 -13.12
CA HIS A 129 -10.23 -2.53 -13.71
C HIS A 129 -9.38 -3.72 -14.18
N PHE A 130 -8.35 -4.09 -13.41
CA PHE A 130 -7.57 -5.27 -13.71
C PHE A 130 -8.43 -6.54 -13.59
N LYS A 131 -8.41 -7.35 -14.64
CA LYS A 131 -9.13 -8.64 -14.70
C LYS A 131 -8.25 -9.67 -15.37
N THR A 132 -8.33 -10.90 -14.91
CA THR A 132 -7.76 -12.08 -15.55
C THR A 132 -8.88 -13.04 -15.90
N ALA A 133 -8.73 -13.79 -16.99
CA ALA A 133 -9.63 -14.86 -17.37
C ALA A 133 -8.84 -15.96 -18.07
N SER A 134 -9.21 -17.21 -17.85
CA SER A 134 -8.76 -18.32 -18.69
C SER A 134 -9.59 -18.36 -19.98
N ALA A 135 -9.00 -18.83 -21.06
CA ALA A 135 -9.72 -19.08 -22.32
C ALA A 135 -10.70 -20.28 -22.23
N ASP A 136 -10.62 -21.07 -21.19
CA ASP A 136 -11.58 -22.12 -20.90
C ASP A 136 -12.91 -21.49 -20.50
N LYS A 137 -13.99 -21.92 -21.14
CA LYS A 137 -15.32 -21.28 -21.07
C LYS A 137 -15.97 -21.22 -19.68
N ASP A 138 -15.39 -21.90 -18.68
CA ASP A 138 -15.88 -21.89 -17.29
C ASP A 138 -15.24 -20.83 -16.38
N ALA A 139 -14.32 -20.03 -16.91
CA ALA A 139 -13.55 -19.05 -16.13
C ALA A 139 -14.17 -17.65 -16.04
N GLY A 140 -15.46 -17.50 -16.33
CA GLY A 140 -16.21 -16.24 -16.16
C GLY A 140 -16.61 -15.90 -14.73
N ALA A 141 -16.23 -16.71 -13.74
CA ALA A 141 -16.47 -16.48 -12.32
C ALA A 141 -15.28 -15.76 -11.69
N ALA A 142 -15.55 -14.87 -10.72
CA ALA A 142 -14.50 -14.29 -9.88
C ALA A 142 -13.59 -15.42 -9.38
N PHE A 143 -12.27 -15.24 -9.58
CA PHE A 143 -11.27 -16.28 -9.31
C PHE A 143 -11.32 -16.73 -7.86
N LEU A 144 -11.55 -15.79 -6.92
CA LEU A 144 -11.76 -16.05 -5.50
C LEU A 144 -13.19 -15.64 -5.13
N LYS A 145 -13.86 -16.49 -4.36
CA LYS A 145 -15.20 -16.22 -3.83
C LYS A 145 -15.14 -16.18 -2.32
N TYR A 146 -15.69 -15.16 -1.70
CA TYR A 146 -15.68 -15.02 -0.26
C TYR A 146 -16.23 -16.25 0.49
N LYS A 147 -17.24 -16.91 -0.06
CA LYS A 147 -17.81 -18.13 0.52
C LYS A 147 -16.77 -19.23 0.82
N ASP A 148 -15.66 -19.25 0.06
CA ASP A 148 -14.61 -20.27 0.19
C ASP A 148 -13.71 -19.98 1.41
N PHE A 149 -13.72 -18.73 1.90
CA PHE A 149 -12.95 -18.24 3.05
C PHE A 149 -13.81 -17.97 4.29
N LYS A 150 -15.15 -17.99 4.15
CA LYS A 150 -16.08 -17.80 5.27
C LYS A 150 -15.83 -18.77 6.43
N PRO A 151 -15.44 -20.04 6.22
CA PRO A 151 -15.14 -20.96 7.33
C PRO A 151 -14.09 -20.44 8.31
N TYR A 152 -13.12 -19.65 7.85
CA TYR A 152 -12.16 -19.00 8.75
C TYR A 152 -12.85 -18.05 9.72
N VAL A 153 -13.78 -17.23 9.21
CA VAL A 153 -14.50 -16.25 10.03
C VAL A 153 -15.41 -16.94 11.02
N ASP A 154 -16.09 -18.00 10.60
CA ASP A 154 -16.95 -18.79 11.49
C ASP A 154 -16.11 -19.43 12.62
N TYR A 155 -14.92 -19.94 12.29
CA TYR A 155 -13.97 -20.47 13.27
C TYR A 155 -13.51 -19.38 14.25
N PHE A 156 -13.08 -18.22 13.78
CA PHE A 156 -12.62 -17.13 14.64
C PHE A 156 -13.73 -16.62 15.56
N ASN A 157 -14.96 -16.52 15.06
CA ASN A 157 -16.11 -16.16 15.88
C ASN A 157 -16.40 -17.19 17.00
N SER A 158 -16.03 -18.45 16.78
CA SER A 158 -16.22 -19.52 17.78
C SER A 158 -15.16 -19.56 18.87
N MET A 159 -14.03 -18.84 18.68
CA MET A 159 -12.91 -18.87 19.64
C MET A 159 -13.15 -18.02 20.88
N GLU A 160 -14.16 -17.15 20.89
CA GLU A 160 -14.38 -16.23 21.99
C GLU A 160 -15.86 -15.91 22.23
N ASP A 161 -16.20 -15.64 23.47
CA ASP A 161 -17.42 -14.93 23.83
C ASP A 161 -17.16 -13.43 23.68
N GLU A 162 -17.82 -12.77 22.73
CA GLU A 162 -17.62 -11.34 22.46
C GLU A 162 -18.12 -10.47 23.62
N ASN A 163 -17.33 -10.39 24.69
CA ASN A 163 -17.69 -9.61 25.89
C ASN A 163 -17.65 -8.09 25.64
N ILE A 164 -16.89 -7.63 24.66
CA ILE A 164 -16.77 -6.23 24.26
C ILE A 164 -16.92 -6.16 22.74
N ALA A 165 -18.06 -5.65 22.28
CA ALA A 165 -18.30 -5.34 20.88
C ALA A 165 -18.01 -3.87 20.62
N GLN A 166 -17.30 -3.59 19.53
CA GLN A 166 -17.10 -2.21 19.00
C GLN A 166 -18.09 -1.95 17.85
N ALA A 167 -17.73 -1.13 16.88
CA ALA A 167 -18.63 -0.75 15.78
C ALA A 167 -19.12 -1.95 14.95
N ILE A 168 -18.30 -3.00 14.81
CA ILE A 168 -18.61 -4.16 13.96
C ILE A 168 -18.50 -5.44 14.80
N PRO A 169 -19.60 -5.94 15.36
CA PRO A 169 -19.62 -7.14 16.20
C PRO A 169 -19.37 -8.43 15.40
N ASN A 170 -19.02 -9.52 16.09
CA ASN A 170 -18.79 -10.84 15.50
C ASN A 170 -19.97 -11.33 14.64
N ALA A 171 -21.20 -11.03 15.04
CA ALA A 171 -22.38 -11.36 14.24
C ALA A 171 -22.40 -10.72 12.84
N ARG A 172 -21.68 -9.61 12.64
CA ARG A 172 -21.55 -8.91 11.35
C ARG A 172 -20.21 -9.15 10.67
N ALA A 173 -19.30 -9.90 11.30
CA ALA A 173 -17.93 -10.08 10.82
C ALA A 173 -17.88 -10.61 9.39
N SER A 174 -18.65 -11.66 9.10
CA SER A 174 -18.66 -12.30 7.78
C SER A 174 -19.12 -11.33 6.69
N GLN A 175 -20.25 -10.65 6.90
CA GLN A 175 -20.74 -9.67 5.94
C GLN A 175 -19.75 -8.52 5.72
N TRP A 176 -19.24 -7.97 6.82
CA TRP A 176 -18.28 -6.86 6.73
C TRP A 176 -17.01 -7.25 5.98
N MET A 177 -16.47 -8.44 6.23
CA MET A 177 -15.26 -8.90 5.53
C MET A 177 -15.55 -9.13 4.04
N GLU A 178 -16.69 -9.72 3.68
CA GLU A 178 -17.08 -9.88 2.27
C GLU A 178 -17.14 -8.55 1.53
N GLU A 179 -17.68 -7.52 2.17
CA GLU A 179 -17.84 -6.19 1.58
C GLU A 179 -16.54 -5.39 1.51
N ASN A 180 -15.63 -5.57 2.46
CA ASN A 180 -14.57 -4.60 2.70
C ASN A 180 -13.15 -5.10 2.45
N ILE A 181 -12.86 -6.40 2.53
CA ILE A 181 -11.47 -6.86 2.42
C ILE A 181 -11.14 -7.38 1.01
N PRO A 182 -9.88 -7.25 0.55
CA PRO A 182 -9.40 -8.02 -0.58
C PRO A 182 -9.34 -9.51 -0.22
N LEU A 183 -9.59 -10.38 -1.19
CA LEU A 183 -9.47 -11.83 -0.98
C LEU A 183 -8.05 -12.29 -1.28
N PHE A 184 -7.61 -13.32 -0.57
CA PHE A 184 -6.27 -13.88 -0.69
C PHE A 184 -6.33 -15.40 -0.59
N GLU A 185 -5.61 -16.07 -1.47
CA GLU A 185 -5.41 -17.51 -1.45
C GLU A 185 -3.93 -17.84 -1.63
N CYS A 186 -3.45 -18.81 -0.88
CA CYS A 186 -2.13 -19.37 -1.10
C CYS A 186 -2.09 -20.85 -0.72
N SER A 187 -1.07 -21.55 -1.20
CA SER A 187 -0.85 -22.99 -0.90
C SER A 187 -0.52 -23.24 0.59
N GLN A 188 0.02 -22.24 1.27
CA GLN A 188 0.35 -22.30 2.70
C GLN A 188 -0.87 -21.86 3.52
N LYS A 189 -1.70 -22.83 3.92
CA LYS A 189 -2.99 -22.55 4.57
C LYS A 189 -2.88 -21.82 5.91
N ASN A 190 -1.79 -21.98 6.64
CA ASN A 190 -1.51 -21.20 7.85
C ASN A 190 -1.32 -19.69 7.57
N PHE A 191 -0.71 -19.32 6.43
CA PHE A 191 -0.62 -17.90 6.04
C PHE A 191 -1.97 -17.37 5.57
N GLU A 192 -2.75 -18.18 4.87
CA GLU A 192 -4.10 -17.81 4.45
C GLU A 192 -5.00 -17.58 5.68
N GLU A 193 -4.98 -18.49 6.65
CA GLU A 193 -5.69 -18.35 7.93
C GLU A 193 -5.26 -17.08 8.67
N MET A 194 -3.95 -16.84 8.78
CA MET A 194 -3.40 -15.64 9.42
C MET A 194 -3.85 -14.36 8.70
N TYR A 195 -3.92 -14.35 7.37
CA TYR A 195 -4.41 -13.22 6.60
C TYR A 195 -5.84 -12.87 6.97
N TYR A 196 -6.77 -13.85 6.98
CA TYR A 196 -8.16 -13.61 7.35
C TYR A 196 -8.31 -13.28 8.85
N TYR A 197 -7.49 -13.88 9.72
CA TYR A 197 -7.46 -13.54 11.14
C TYR A 197 -7.07 -12.08 11.38
N ARG A 198 -6.08 -11.58 10.64
CA ARG A 198 -5.68 -10.16 10.72
C ARG A 198 -6.82 -9.22 10.36
N TRP A 199 -7.58 -9.50 9.31
CA TRP A 199 -8.74 -8.70 8.95
C TRP A 199 -9.88 -8.82 9.96
N TRP A 200 -10.11 -10.03 10.44
CA TRP A 200 -11.11 -10.27 11.49
C TRP A 200 -10.78 -9.50 12.77
N THR A 201 -9.51 -9.43 13.19
CA THR A 201 -9.09 -8.63 14.34
C THR A 201 -9.13 -7.13 14.05
N LEU A 202 -8.68 -6.67 12.86
CA LEU A 202 -8.70 -5.26 12.49
C LEU A 202 -10.10 -4.66 12.64
N ARG A 203 -11.15 -5.33 12.15
CA ARG A 203 -12.53 -4.83 12.29
C ARG A 203 -12.94 -4.65 13.75
N LYS A 204 -12.46 -5.50 14.66
CA LYS A 204 -12.77 -5.41 16.10
C LYS A 204 -12.22 -4.14 16.75
N HIS A 205 -11.16 -3.57 16.15
CA HIS A 205 -10.52 -2.34 16.64
C HIS A 205 -11.15 -1.06 16.06
N ILE A 206 -12.04 -1.17 15.08
CA ILE A 206 -12.79 -0.03 14.56
C ILE A 206 -13.85 0.35 15.59
N LYS A 207 -13.76 1.59 16.07
CA LYS A 207 -14.62 2.15 17.12
C LYS A 207 -15.44 3.30 16.56
N GLU A 208 -16.73 3.27 16.80
CA GLU A 208 -17.60 4.41 16.53
C GLU A 208 -17.45 5.45 17.65
N THR A 209 -17.29 6.70 17.25
CA THR A 209 -17.18 7.85 18.17
C THR A 209 -18.15 8.95 17.76
N PRO A 210 -18.45 9.93 18.63
CA PRO A 210 -19.30 11.07 18.26
C PRO A 210 -18.76 11.93 17.08
N VAL A 211 -17.52 11.75 16.68
CA VAL A 211 -16.85 12.53 15.63
C VAL A 211 -16.44 11.68 14.42
N GLY A 212 -16.92 10.46 14.33
CA GLY A 212 -16.60 9.51 13.26
C GLY A 212 -15.94 8.24 13.78
N TYR A 213 -15.48 7.40 12.86
CA TYR A 213 -14.72 6.21 13.25
C TYR A 213 -13.35 6.56 13.79
N GLY A 214 -12.93 5.83 14.83
CA GLY A 214 -11.56 5.76 15.33
C GLY A 214 -11.08 4.32 15.25
N MET A 215 -9.80 4.11 15.48
CA MET A 215 -9.23 2.77 15.64
C MET A 215 -8.38 2.73 16.90
N THR A 216 -8.56 1.70 17.72
CA THR A 216 -7.83 1.54 18.97
C THR A 216 -7.44 0.08 19.19
N GLU A 217 -6.23 -0.14 19.65
CA GLU A 217 -5.74 -1.46 20.08
C GLU A 217 -6.24 -1.87 21.47
N PHE A 218 -6.97 -0.98 22.17
CA PHE A 218 -7.38 -1.20 23.53
C PHE A 218 -8.90 -1.40 23.65
N LEU A 219 -9.30 -2.52 24.16
CA LEU A 219 -10.71 -2.79 24.52
C LEU A 219 -11.12 -2.13 25.84
N VAL A 220 -10.16 -1.89 26.75
CA VAL A 220 -10.38 -1.20 28.03
C VAL A 220 -9.66 0.17 28.03
N ASN A 221 -10.26 1.13 28.75
CA ASN A 221 -9.71 2.49 28.82
C ASN A 221 -8.30 2.53 29.39
N ARG A 222 -7.42 3.30 28.74
CA ARG A 222 -6.04 3.53 29.16
C ARG A 222 -5.83 5.00 29.48
N SER A 223 -5.27 5.30 30.64
CA SER A 223 -5.02 6.69 31.10
C SER A 223 -4.01 7.44 30.22
N TYR A 224 -3.11 6.73 29.56
CA TYR A 224 -2.12 7.30 28.65
C TYR A 224 -2.65 7.51 27.21
N ALA A 225 -3.76 6.85 26.83
CA ALA A 225 -4.42 7.10 25.57
C ALA A 225 -5.11 8.48 25.52
N ASP A 226 -5.48 8.92 24.35
CA ASP A 226 -6.24 10.14 24.12
C ASP A 226 -7.76 9.89 24.26
N LYS A 227 -8.55 10.89 23.95
CA LYS A 227 -10.01 10.80 23.85
C LYS A 227 -10.39 9.58 23.02
N TYR A 228 -11.49 8.94 23.40
CA TYR A 228 -11.98 7.70 22.75
C TYR A 228 -11.03 6.50 22.84
N ASN A 229 -10.06 6.54 23.77
CA ASN A 229 -9.06 5.48 23.96
C ASN A 229 -8.09 5.29 22.76
N LEU A 230 -7.85 6.37 21.99
CA LEU A 230 -6.96 6.34 20.84
C LEU A 230 -5.50 6.56 21.28
N ILE A 231 -4.54 5.95 20.55
CA ILE A 231 -3.10 6.12 20.82
C ILE A 231 -2.34 6.47 19.54
N ALA A 232 -1.52 7.51 19.62
CA ALA A 232 -0.89 8.10 18.43
C ALA A 232 0.18 7.22 17.78
N CYS A 233 0.90 6.40 18.55
CA CYS A 233 1.96 5.53 18.00
C CYS A 233 1.42 4.51 16.97
N ALA A 234 0.12 4.18 17.01
CA ALA A 234 -0.48 3.21 16.13
C ALA A 234 -1.07 3.80 14.85
N ILE A 235 -1.16 5.14 14.70
CA ILE A 235 -1.86 5.77 13.56
C ILE A 235 -1.31 5.29 12.23
N GLY A 236 0.00 5.36 12.03
CA GLY A 236 0.63 4.95 10.76
C GLY A 236 0.36 3.48 10.43
N HIS A 237 0.38 2.61 11.43
CA HIS A 237 0.07 1.18 11.26
C HIS A 237 -1.41 0.98 10.87
N HIS A 238 -2.32 1.67 11.57
CA HIS A 238 -3.75 1.62 11.26
C HIS A 238 -4.04 2.09 9.82
N ILE A 239 -3.38 3.15 9.37
CA ILE A 239 -3.51 3.65 7.99
C ILE A 239 -2.98 2.61 7.00
N TYR A 240 -1.82 2.02 7.26
CA TYR A 240 -1.21 1.03 6.34
C TYR A 240 -2.02 -0.26 6.24
N GLU A 241 -2.60 -0.73 7.31
CA GLU A 241 -3.48 -1.89 7.27
C GLU A 241 -4.82 -1.55 6.58
N SER A 242 -5.45 -0.45 6.96
CA SER A 242 -6.78 -0.08 6.48
C SER A 242 -6.81 0.47 5.04
N ARG A 243 -5.67 0.88 4.47
CA ARG A 243 -5.62 1.41 3.08
C ARG A 243 -6.07 0.43 2.00
N TRP A 244 -6.20 -0.84 2.33
CA TRP A 244 -6.67 -1.90 1.45
C TRP A 244 -8.16 -2.17 1.55
N LEU A 245 -8.87 -1.52 2.48
CA LEU A 245 -10.32 -1.64 2.61
C LEU A 245 -11.00 -1.09 1.36
N ARG A 246 -12.00 -1.81 0.87
CA ARG A 246 -12.78 -1.39 -0.31
C ARG A 246 -13.63 -0.15 -0.02
N ASN A 247 -14.17 -0.04 1.19
CA ASN A 247 -14.86 1.16 1.61
C ASN A 247 -13.86 2.14 2.26
N PRO A 248 -13.51 3.24 1.58
CA PRO A 248 -12.54 4.21 2.08
C PRO A 248 -13.05 5.02 3.27
N GLU A 249 -14.35 5.04 3.54
CA GLU A 249 -14.95 5.86 4.57
C GLU A 249 -14.47 5.49 5.98
N TYR A 250 -14.21 4.22 6.25
CA TYR A 250 -13.62 3.84 7.54
C TYR A 250 -12.29 4.56 7.75
N LEU A 251 -11.40 4.51 6.76
CA LEU A 251 -10.09 5.11 6.88
C LEU A 251 -10.14 6.64 6.80
N ASN A 252 -11.01 7.21 5.97
CA ASN A 252 -11.25 8.66 5.91
C ASN A 252 -11.57 9.19 7.30
N GLN A 253 -12.55 8.60 7.96
CA GLN A 253 -13.01 9.04 9.27
C GLN A 253 -11.98 8.75 10.36
N ILE A 254 -11.26 7.64 10.32
CA ILE A 254 -10.18 7.34 11.28
C ILE A 254 -9.10 8.43 11.21
N ILE A 255 -8.68 8.84 10.01
CA ILE A 255 -7.70 9.91 9.85
C ILE A 255 -8.29 11.26 10.31
N HIS A 256 -9.49 11.62 9.86
CA HIS A 256 -10.15 12.86 10.27
C HIS A 256 -10.38 12.93 11.78
N THR A 257 -10.72 11.84 12.44
CA THR A 257 -10.86 11.78 13.89
C THR A 257 -9.57 12.21 14.59
N TRP A 258 -8.41 11.79 14.10
CA TRP A 258 -7.14 12.21 14.66
C TRP A 258 -6.82 13.70 14.45
N TYR A 259 -7.07 14.22 13.26
CA TYR A 259 -6.67 15.58 12.89
C TYR A 259 -7.73 16.64 13.20
N ARG A 260 -9.02 16.25 13.28
CA ARG A 260 -10.15 17.19 13.39
C ARG A 260 -11.19 16.81 14.46
N GLY A 261 -10.97 15.71 15.17
CA GLY A 261 -11.96 15.15 16.12
C GLY A 261 -12.01 15.84 17.48
N ASN A 262 -11.12 16.78 17.76
CA ASN A 262 -11.12 17.56 18.98
C ASN A 262 -11.58 19.01 18.71
N GLU A 263 -12.91 19.21 18.69
CA GLU A 263 -13.52 20.54 18.43
C GLU A 263 -13.05 21.16 17.10
N GLY A 264 -12.89 20.33 16.06
CA GLY A 264 -12.40 20.74 14.75
C GLY A 264 -10.87 20.78 14.61
N GLY A 265 -10.13 20.49 15.67
CA GLY A 265 -8.68 20.43 15.69
C GLY A 265 -8.14 19.03 16.01
N PRO A 266 -6.81 18.88 16.03
CA PRO A 266 -6.16 17.60 16.28
C PRO A 266 -6.37 17.10 17.71
N MET A 267 -6.36 15.81 17.88
CA MET A 267 -6.42 15.15 19.19
C MET A 267 -5.29 15.66 20.10
N ALA A 268 -5.59 15.84 21.38
CA ALA A 268 -4.70 16.50 22.34
C ALA A 268 -3.34 15.80 22.50
N LYS A 269 -3.33 14.46 22.38
CA LYS A 269 -2.12 13.64 22.52
C LYS A 269 -1.56 13.12 21.18
N MET A 270 -1.92 13.77 20.07
CA MET A 270 -1.50 13.34 18.73
C MET A 270 0.02 13.27 18.56
N THR A 271 0.76 14.21 19.15
CA THR A 271 2.23 14.23 19.14
C THR A 271 2.87 13.73 20.46
N LYS A 272 2.11 12.97 21.26
CA LYS A 272 2.65 12.40 22.50
C LYS A 272 3.60 11.23 22.26
N PHE A 273 3.30 10.42 21.26
CA PHE A 273 4.10 9.28 20.85
C PHE A 273 4.66 9.52 19.45
N SER A 274 5.83 8.98 19.19
CA SER A 274 6.43 9.03 17.85
C SER A 274 5.51 8.39 16.82
N SER A 275 5.28 9.08 15.69
CA SER A 275 4.38 8.65 14.62
C SER A 275 4.88 9.11 13.25
N TRP A 276 4.46 8.39 12.21
CA TRP A 276 4.88 8.58 10.82
C TRP A 276 3.69 8.82 9.90
N ASN A 277 2.85 9.76 10.32
CA ASN A 277 1.52 9.95 9.75
C ASN A 277 1.51 10.49 8.32
N ALA A 278 2.39 11.46 8.00
CA ALA A 278 2.46 12.00 6.63
C ALA A 278 2.91 10.93 5.62
N ASP A 279 3.90 10.12 5.98
CA ASP A 279 4.32 8.97 5.17
C ASP A 279 3.18 7.95 5.01
N ALA A 280 2.44 7.68 6.07
CA ALA A 280 1.31 6.75 6.03
C ALA A 280 0.16 7.24 5.14
N VAL A 281 -0.18 8.53 5.20
CA VAL A 281 -1.22 9.13 4.34
C VAL A 281 -0.80 9.14 2.88
N LEU A 282 0.47 9.45 2.59
CA LEU A 282 1.02 9.29 1.24
C LEU A 282 0.99 7.83 0.80
N GLY A 283 1.38 6.89 1.67
CA GLY A 283 1.32 5.45 1.43
C GLY A 283 -0.09 4.93 1.17
N ARG A 284 -1.11 5.55 1.75
CA ARG A 284 -2.51 5.31 1.41
C ARG A 284 -2.82 5.77 -0.02
N TYR A 285 -2.48 7.02 -0.36
CA TYR A 285 -2.67 7.54 -1.72
C TYR A 285 -2.02 6.66 -2.78
N MET A 286 -0.86 6.08 -2.49
CA MET A 286 -0.17 5.16 -3.41
C MET A 286 -0.97 3.87 -3.69
N VAL A 287 -1.93 3.53 -2.85
CA VAL A 287 -2.81 2.36 -3.01
C VAL A 287 -4.14 2.76 -3.65
N ASP A 288 -4.84 3.76 -3.10
CA ASP A 288 -6.21 4.10 -3.51
C ASP A 288 -6.29 5.18 -4.60
N GLY A 289 -5.20 5.93 -4.83
CA GLY A 289 -5.12 7.02 -5.81
C GLY A 289 -6.03 8.21 -5.47
N ASN A 290 -6.57 8.29 -4.26
CA ASN A 290 -7.48 9.35 -3.85
C ASN A 290 -6.74 10.67 -3.61
N LYS A 291 -6.49 11.40 -4.70
CA LYS A 291 -5.79 12.69 -4.66
C LYS A 291 -6.59 13.75 -3.90
N GLU A 292 -7.92 13.74 -3.99
CA GLU A 292 -8.77 14.70 -3.32
C GLU A 292 -8.60 14.63 -1.80
N PHE A 293 -8.67 13.42 -1.25
CA PHE A 293 -8.43 13.21 0.18
C PHE A 293 -7.01 13.61 0.59
N LEU A 294 -6.01 13.26 -0.23
CA LEU A 294 -4.62 13.64 0.06
C LEU A 294 -4.48 15.16 0.17
N LEU A 295 -5.08 15.91 -0.78
CA LEU A 295 -5.03 17.37 -0.80
C LEU A 295 -5.79 18.01 0.37
N ASP A 296 -6.90 17.41 0.78
CA ASP A 296 -7.65 17.86 1.97
C ASP A 296 -6.80 17.76 3.25
N MET A 297 -5.90 16.77 3.32
CA MET A 297 -5.06 16.52 4.50
C MET A 297 -3.77 17.34 4.56
N VAL A 298 -3.33 17.97 3.48
CA VAL A 298 -2.01 18.63 3.40
C VAL A 298 -1.76 19.58 4.56
N LYS A 299 -2.67 20.52 4.82
CA LYS A 299 -2.51 21.50 5.89
C LYS A 299 -2.44 20.89 7.28
N ASP A 300 -3.16 19.81 7.51
CA ASP A 300 -3.16 19.09 8.78
C ASP A 300 -1.81 18.36 9.00
N LEU A 301 -1.28 17.74 7.94
CA LEU A 301 0.02 17.06 7.97
C LEU A 301 1.17 18.06 8.17
N GLU A 302 1.12 19.20 7.50
CA GLU A 302 2.07 20.31 7.69
C GLU A 302 2.06 20.83 9.11
N ALA A 303 0.87 21.08 9.66
CA ALA A 303 0.71 21.58 11.01
C ALA A 303 1.22 20.59 12.06
N GLU A 304 1.04 19.27 11.84
CA GLU A 304 1.63 18.24 12.69
C GLU A 304 3.15 18.25 12.61
N TYR A 305 3.72 18.28 11.41
CA TYR A 305 5.17 18.35 11.22
C TYR A 305 5.77 19.57 11.89
N ALA A 306 5.19 20.76 11.67
CA ALA A 306 5.63 22.00 12.31
C ALA A 306 5.53 21.96 13.85
N ARG A 307 4.58 21.21 14.41
CA ARG A 307 4.49 21.01 15.86
C ARG A 307 5.69 20.19 16.36
N TRP A 308 6.07 19.11 15.68
CA TRP A 308 7.26 18.34 16.00
C TRP A 308 8.54 19.18 15.90
N GLU A 309 8.67 19.99 14.84
CA GLU A 309 9.77 20.95 14.67
C GLU A 309 9.89 21.89 15.89
N LYS A 310 8.77 22.47 16.31
CA LYS A 310 8.71 23.43 17.41
C LYS A 310 9.02 22.82 18.77
N THR A 311 8.57 21.59 19.02
CA THR A 311 8.58 21.02 20.39
C THR A 311 9.70 20.04 20.63
N ASN A 312 10.15 19.30 19.60
CA ASN A 312 11.04 18.17 19.76
C ASN A 312 12.37 18.29 19.01
N ARG A 313 12.58 19.33 18.20
CA ARG A 313 13.83 19.52 17.47
C ARG A 313 14.96 19.98 18.40
N LEU A 314 16.10 19.32 18.29
CA LEU A 314 17.34 19.66 18.99
C LEU A 314 18.19 20.64 18.15
N PRO A 315 19.13 21.37 18.78
CA PRO A 315 20.01 22.32 18.06
C PRO A 315 20.85 21.67 16.94
N ASN A 316 21.11 20.37 17.01
CA ASN A 316 21.84 19.61 16.01
C ASN A 316 20.95 19.10 14.85
N GLY A 317 19.68 19.50 14.81
CA GLY A 317 18.72 19.11 13.77
C GLY A 317 18.00 17.77 14.01
N LEU A 318 18.42 16.99 14.99
CA LEU A 318 17.72 15.75 15.36
C LEU A 318 16.51 16.04 16.24
N TYR A 319 15.66 15.03 16.42
CA TYR A 319 14.49 15.11 17.30
C TYR A 319 14.70 14.26 18.55
N TRP A 320 14.24 14.81 19.68
CA TRP A 320 14.23 14.07 20.93
C TRP A 320 12.86 13.43 21.19
N GLN A 321 12.86 12.33 21.93
CA GLN A 321 11.67 11.72 22.50
C GLN A 321 12.02 10.99 23.79
N GLY A 322 11.04 10.72 24.65
CA GLY A 322 11.19 9.77 25.76
C GLY A 322 11.15 8.33 25.21
N ASP A 323 11.87 7.41 25.85
CA ASP A 323 11.95 6.01 25.40
C ASP A 323 10.58 5.33 25.29
N VAL A 324 9.73 5.46 26.29
CA VAL A 324 8.36 4.92 26.29
C VAL A 324 7.50 5.53 25.17
N GLN A 325 7.68 6.83 24.90
CA GLN A 325 6.95 7.52 23.84
C GLN A 325 7.51 7.22 22.44
N ASP A 326 8.74 6.73 22.36
CA ASP A 326 9.37 6.31 21.10
C ASP A 326 9.18 4.80 20.82
N GLY A 327 8.41 4.10 21.67
CA GLY A 327 8.18 2.66 21.56
C GLY A 327 9.41 1.81 21.92
N MET A 328 10.31 2.36 22.76
CA MET A 328 11.57 1.73 23.16
C MET A 328 11.69 1.70 24.70
N GLU A 329 10.81 0.96 25.34
CA GLU A 329 10.68 0.91 26.81
C GLU A 329 11.95 0.45 27.54
N GLU A 330 12.77 -0.35 26.86
CA GLU A 330 14.02 -0.92 27.37
C GLU A 330 15.23 -0.47 26.53
N SER A 331 15.31 0.82 26.26
CA SER A 331 16.38 1.40 25.46
C SER A 331 17.69 1.55 26.28
N ILE A 332 18.82 1.22 25.67
CA ILE A 332 20.16 1.46 26.22
C ILE A 332 20.60 2.93 26.14
N SER A 333 19.82 3.79 25.48
CA SER A 333 20.18 5.19 25.23
C SER A 333 19.77 6.13 26.35
N GLY A 334 20.36 5.96 27.54
CA GLY A 334 20.38 7.02 28.52
C GLY A 334 19.29 7.04 29.60
N GLY A 335 18.51 6.02 29.74
CA GLY A 335 17.54 5.82 30.81
C GLY A 335 16.12 6.22 30.52
N ARG A 336 15.23 5.54 31.22
CA ARG A 336 13.79 5.58 31.03
C ARG A 336 13.22 6.98 31.24
N ARG A 337 12.36 7.41 30.36
CA ARG A 337 11.64 8.71 30.37
C ARG A 337 12.53 9.96 30.24
N LYS A 338 13.77 9.81 29.84
CA LYS A 338 14.64 10.96 29.55
C LYS A 338 14.53 11.37 28.08
N GLN A 339 14.71 12.65 27.81
CA GLN A 339 14.67 13.24 26.49
C GLN A 339 16.02 13.09 25.80
N TYR A 340 16.08 12.21 24.81
CA TYR A 340 17.28 12.00 24.01
C TYR A 340 16.91 11.97 22.53
N ALA A 341 17.88 12.24 21.66
CA ALA A 341 17.74 11.90 20.26
C ALA A 341 17.51 10.38 20.12
N ARG A 342 16.35 10.01 19.56
CA ARG A 342 15.94 8.61 19.47
C ARG A 342 15.85 8.18 18.01
N PRO A 343 16.24 6.93 17.68
CA PRO A 343 16.24 6.45 16.30
C PRO A 343 14.84 6.43 15.68
N THR A 344 13.81 6.02 16.43
CA THR A 344 12.44 5.88 15.89
C THR A 344 11.87 7.23 15.47
N ILE A 345 11.84 8.22 16.37
CA ILE A 345 11.33 9.56 16.03
C ILE A 345 12.10 10.19 14.87
N ASN A 346 13.42 10.02 14.81
CA ASN A 346 14.22 10.59 13.73
C ASN A 346 13.96 9.90 12.40
N SER A 347 13.77 8.58 12.37
CA SER A 347 13.37 7.83 11.19
C SER A 347 11.98 8.26 10.71
N TYR A 348 11.04 8.43 11.62
CA TYR A 348 9.68 8.87 11.31
C TYR A 348 9.65 10.31 10.79
N MET A 349 10.40 11.22 11.41
CA MET A 349 10.47 12.61 10.94
C MET A 349 11.11 12.72 9.54
N TYR A 350 12.11 11.89 9.26
CA TYR A 350 12.65 11.79 7.91
C TYR A 350 11.59 11.30 6.89
N GLY A 351 10.87 10.23 7.22
CA GLY A 351 9.78 9.71 6.39
C GLY A 351 8.68 10.75 6.15
N ASN A 352 8.25 11.43 7.21
CA ASN A 352 7.24 12.49 7.14
C ASN A 352 7.72 13.68 6.28
N ALA A 353 8.96 14.14 6.44
CA ALA A 353 9.53 15.21 5.61
C ALA A 353 9.58 14.82 4.12
N LYS A 354 10.04 13.60 3.84
CA LYS A 354 10.07 13.07 2.48
C LYS A 354 8.67 12.97 1.86
N ALA A 355 7.70 12.51 2.64
CA ALA A 355 6.32 12.42 2.18
C ALA A 355 5.73 13.80 1.86
N LEU A 356 5.93 14.78 2.74
CA LEU A 356 5.48 16.16 2.52
C LEU A 356 6.14 16.78 1.28
N SER A 357 7.45 16.58 1.10
CA SER A 357 8.15 17.03 -0.11
C SER A 357 7.57 16.43 -1.39
N LEU A 358 7.27 15.12 -1.40
CA LEU A 358 6.62 14.47 -2.54
C LEU A 358 5.21 14.99 -2.79
N ILE A 359 4.44 15.24 -1.73
CA ILE A 359 3.10 15.84 -1.84
C ILE A 359 3.20 17.26 -2.40
N GLY A 360 4.17 18.07 -1.94
CA GLY A 360 4.45 19.41 -2.47
C GLY A 360 4.72 19.41 -3.96
N ILE A 361 5.59 18.50 -4.43
CA ILE A 361 5.85 18.32 -5.89
C ILE A 361 4.56 17.97 -6.65
N MET A 362 3.72 17.12 -6.09
CA MET A 362 2.45 16.71 -6.72
C MET A 362 1.41 17.83 -6.77
N THR A 363 1.47 18.78 -5.86
CA THR A 363 0.57 19.93 -5.77
C THR A 363 1.08 21.14 -6.54
N GLY A 364 2.35 21.14 -6.95
CA GLY A 364 3.03 22.29 -7.56
C GLY A 364 3.39 23.36 -6.55
N ASP A 365 3.39 23.05 -5.26
CA ASP A 365 3.82 23.95 -4.20
C ASP A 365 5.34 23.84 -4.01
N GLU A 366 6.06 24.84 -4.54
CA GLU A 366 7.52 24.91 -4.46
C GLU A 366 8.03 25.38 -3.09
N ALA A 367 7.16 25.65 -2.14
CA ALA A 367 7.54 26.14 -0.80
C ALA A 367 8.16 25.04 0.10
N TRP A 368 8.12 23.77 -0.34
CA TRP A 368 8.70 22.64 0.38
C TRP A 368 10.06 22.25 -0.21
N PRO A 369 11.12 22.30 0.61
CA PRO A 369 12.45 21.92 0.17
C PRO A 369 12.60 20.42 -0.11
#